data_42feb65fe50278398df180566bbd742d
#
_entry.id   42feb65fe50278398df180566bbd742d
#
_cell.length_a   1.000
_cell.length_b   1.000
_cell.length_c   1.000
_cell.angle_alpha   90.00
_cell.angle_beta   90.00
_cell.angle_gamma   90.00
#
_symmetry.space_group_name_H-M   'P 1'
#
loop_
_entity.id
_entity.type
_entity.pdbx_description
1 polymer ?
#
loop_
_entity_poly.entity_id
_entity_poly.type
_entity_poly.pdbx_seq_one_letter_code
_entity_poly.pdbx_strand_id
1 'polypeptide(L)'
;MNPLTFTRRDLLASLALTGTGLAAAQGSSATPGDAWAPALPQPGAALALADVTLLDGSTWRASAAGGQVLVVYWWASWCPFCAMQSPHIEKLWRMERSRGLQVLALSIDRTQEAAAGYMRQKGYTFPAGMLTPDVAKVLPKPKGLPVVVVRGRAAKVVFAQAGEMLPDEIEGLAQFL
;
A
#
# COMPACT_ATOMS: atom_id res chain seq x y z
N MET A 1 81.96 -19.41 8.62
CA MET A 1 82.27 -18.45 9.71
C MET A 1 80.96 -17.97 10.23
N ASN A 2 80.73 -18.21 11.40
CA ASN A 2 79.69 -18.30 12.37
C ASN A 2 78.32 -17.68 12.09
N PRO A 3 77.23 -18.46 12.35
CA PRO A 3 75.87 -17.96 12.40
C PRO A 3 75.56 -17.46 13.82
N LEU A 4 74.81 -16.38 13.93
CA LEU A 4 74.21 -15.95 15.19
C LEU A 4 72.74 -16.32 15.19
N THR A 5 72.43 -17.34 15.93
CA THR A 5 71.14 -17.74 16.40
C THR A 5 70.58 -16.68 17.34
N PHE A 6 69.39 -16.13 17.02
CA PHE A 6 68.59 -15.39 17.99
C PHE A 6 67.37 -16.22 18.35
N THR A 7 67.33 -16.60 19.58
CA THR A 7 66.28 -17.34 20.27
C THR A 7 65.06 -16.49 20.53
N ARG A 8 63.94 -17.15 20.34
CA ARG A 8 62.63 -16.72 20.83
C ARG A 8 62.66 -16.55 22.33
N ARG A 9 62.20 -15.43 22.81
CA ARG A 9 61.35 -15.36 24.05
C ARG A 9 61.01 -13.90 24.32
N ASP A 10 59.75 -13.73 24.73
CA ASP A 10 59.18 -12.62 25.51
C ASP A 10 58.86 -11.35 24.70
N LEU A 11 57.61 -11.09 24.37
CA LEU A 11 56.68 -10.41 25.29
C LEU A 11 55.26 -10.34 24.66
N LEU A 12 54.39 -11.07 25.31
CA LEU A 12 52.97 -10.91 25.14
C LEU A 12 52.55 -9.56 25.76
N ALA A 13 52.09 -8.64 24.93
CA ALA A 13 51.32 -7.50 25.38
C ALA A 13 49.97 -7.54 24.64
N SER A 14 49.00 -8.12 25.33
CA SER A 14 47.63 -8.15 24.93
C SER A 14 47.04 -6.75 25.04
N LEU A 15 46.79 -6.07 23.93
CA LEU A 15 45.89 -4.93 23.87
C LEU A 15 44.53 -5.45 23.40
N ALA A 16 43.64 -5.70 24.35
CA ALA A 16 42.24 -5.89 24.11
C ALA A 16 41.60 -4.52 23.76
N LEU A 17 41.43 -4.22 22.50
CA LEU A 17 40.52 -3.13 22.08
C LEU A 17 39.09 -3.67 22.16
N THR A 18 38.40 -3.33 23.22
CA THR A 18 36.94 -3.43 23.31
C THR A 18 36.33 -2.37 22.38
N GLY A 19 36.11 -2.73 21.12
CA GLY A 19 35.33 -1.97 20.20
C GLY A 19 33.85 -2.07 20.57
N THR A 20 33.34 -1.11 21.33
CA THR A 20 31.90 -0.86 21.48
C THR A 20 31.37 -0.39 20.15
N GLY A 21 30.85 -1.32 19.35
CA GLY A 21 30.12 -1.02 18.14
C GLY A 21 28.80 -0.34 18.54
N LEU A 22 28.73 0.99 18.33
CA LEU A 22 27.44 1.67 18.29
C LEU A 22 26.69 1.14 17.06
N ALA A 23 25.76 0.23 17.27
CA ALA A 23 24.74 -0.08 16.29
C ALA A 23 23.88 1.17 16.13
N ALA A 24 24.10 1.92 15.07
CA ALA A 24 23.21 2.99 14.65
C ALA A 24 21.86 2.34 14.27
N ALA A 25 20.89 2.39 15.18
CA ALA A 25 19.51 2.08 14.88
C ALA A 25 19.07 3.11 13.82
N GLN A 26 18.93 2.66 12.58
CA GLN A 26 18.28 3.43 11.51
C GLN A 26 16.80 3.53 11.88
N GLY A 27 16.45 4.60 12.58
CA GLY A 27 15.08 4.94 12.89
C GLY A 27 14.35 5.22 11.59
N SER A 28 13.45 4.31 11.20
CA SER A 28 12.44 4.58 10.18
C SER A 28 11.65 5.81 10.65
N SER A 29 11.78 6.92 9.93
CA SER A 29 10.99 8.12 10.17
C SER A 29 9.54 7.86 9.76
N ALA A 30 8.77 7.23 10.66
CA ALA A 30 7.34 7.12 10.51
C ALA A 30 6.72 8.52 10.64
N THR A 31 5.95 8.94 9.65
CA THR A 31 5.17 10.17 9.71
C THR A 31 4.20 10.08 10.90
N PRO A 32 3.99 11.13 11.72
CA PRO A 32 3.13 11.04 12.91
C PRO A 32 1.71 10.48 12.66
N GLY A 33 1.17 10.62 11.45
CA GLY A 33 -0.13 10.05 11.06
C GLY A 33 -0.14 8.53 10.83
N ASP A 34 1.03 7.89 10.72
CA ASP A 34 1.11 6.44 10.45
C ASP A 34 1.24 5.57 11.71
N ALA A 35 1.45 6.20 12.88
CA ALA A 35 1.65 5.47 14.15
C ALA A 35 0.42 4.64 14.56
N TRP A 36 -0.78 5.03 14.12
CA TRP A 36 -2.07 4.39 14.42
C TRP A 36 -2.71 3.70 13.22
N ALA A 37 -2.02 3.68 12.06
CA ALA A 37 -2.55 3.01 10.88
C ALA A 37 -2.57 1.49 11.11
N PRO A 38 -3.67 0.80 10.73
CA PRO A 38 -3.75 -0.65 10.87
C PRO A 38 -2.71 -1.34 9.99
N ALA A 39 -2.35 -2.55 10.39
CA ALA A 39 -1.54 -3.41 9.54
C ALA A 39 -2.26 -3.73 8.23
N LEU A 40 -1.48 -4.05 7.20
CA LEU A 40 -2.02 -4.53 5.93
C LEU A 40 -2.79 -5.83 6.18
N PRO A 41 -4.05 -5.95 5.70
CA PRO A 41 -4.84 -7.14 5.92
C PRO A 41 -4.21 -8.35 5.24
N GLN A 42 -4.23 -9.50 5.91
CA GLN A 42 -3.65 -10.73 5.39
C GLN A 42 -4.64 -11.48 4.49
N PRO A 43 -4.16 -12.21 3.47
CA PRO A 43 -5.00 -13.12 2.70
C PRO A 43 -5.79 -14.07 3.61
N GLY A 44 -7.07 -14.26 3.30
CA GLY A 44 -8.02 -15.05 4.10
C GLY A 44 -8.80 -14.22 5.13
N ALA A 45 -8.35 -13.02 5.50
CA ALA A 45 -9.10 -12.14 6.39
C ALA A 45 -10.41 -11.67 5.76
N ALA A 46 -11.44 -11.49 6.56
CA ALA A 46 -12.68 -10.84 6.11
C ALA A 46 -12.41 -9.34 5.85
N LEU A 47 -12.94 -8.81 4.75
CA LEU A 47 -12.91 -7.38 4.46
C LEU A 47 -14.36 -6.87 4.51
N ALA A 48 -14.69 -6.17 5.58
CA ALA A 48 -15.98 -5.49 5.72
C ALA A 48 -16.05 -4.30 4.74
N LEU A 49 -17.24 -3.98 4.26
CA LEU A 49 -17.48 -2.89 3.31
C LEU A 49 -18.55 -1.96 3.87
N ALA A 50 -18.44 -0.68 3.52
CA ALA A 50 -19.45 0.33 3.78
C ALA A 50 -19.94 0.93 2.46
N ASP A 51 -21.13 1.48 2.45
CA ASP A 51 -21.60 2.32 1.36
C ASP A 51 -20.75 3.60 1.32
N VAL A 52 -20.39 4.06 0.13
CA VAL A 52 -19.50 5.21 -0.07
C VAL A 52 -20.16 6.20 -1.02
N THR A 53 -20.28 7.45 -0.60
CA THR A 53 -20.60 8.55 -1.51
C THR A 53 -19.42 8.80 -2.42
N LEU A 54 -19.63 8.68 -3.73
CA LEU A 54 -18.60 8.89 -4.74
C LEU A 54 -18.37 10.37 -5.03
N LEU A 55 -17.25 10.67 -5.66
CA LEU A 55 -16.85 12.05 -6.01
C LEU A 55 -17.80 12.71 -7.02
N ASP A 56 -18.58 11.94 -7.77
CA ASP A 56 -19.62 12.40 -8.69
C ASP A 56 -20.99 12.61 -8.02
N GLY A 57 -21.09 12.36 -6.71
CA GLY A 57 -22.31 12.48 -5.92
C GLY A 57 -23.19 11.23 -5.90
N SER A 58 -22.89 10.22 -6.70
CA SER A 58 -23.57 8.93 -6.64
C SER A 58 -23.15 8.11 -5.41
N THR A 59 -23.82 6.98 -5.17
CA THR A 59 -23.47 6.09 -4.05
C THR A 59 -23.01 4.74 -4.57
N TRP A 60 -21.78 4.36 -4.23
CA TRP A 60 -21.33 2.99 -4.35
C TRP A 60 -21.89 2.16 -3.19
N ARG A 61 -22.61 1.09 -3.51
CA ARG A 61 -23.22 0.22 -2.51
C ARG A 61 -22.34 -0.98 -2.20
N ALA A 62 -22.10 -1.24 -0.91
CA ALA A 62 -21.35 -2.42 -0.45
C ALA A 62 -21.93 -3.74 -0.97
N SER A 63 -23.25 -3.81 -1.13
CA SER A 63 -23.97 -4.96 -1.69
C SER A 63 -23.59 -5.24 -3.16
N ALA A 64 -23.17 -4.23 -3.94
CA ALA A 64 -22.76 -4.41 -5.33
C ALA A 64 -21.50 -5.27 -5.48
N ALA A 65 -20.69 -5.37 -4.42
CA ALA A 65 -19.49 -6.22 -4.39
C ALA A 65 -19.79 -7.70 -4.05
N GLY A 66 -21.06 -8.06 -3.84
CA GLY A 66 -21.46 -9.45 -3.56
C GLY A 66 -21.12 -10.37 -4.72
N GLY A 67 -20.32 -11.42 -4.47
CA GLY A 67 -19.88 -12.35 -5.52
C GLY A 67 -18.96 -11.78 -6.59
N GLN A 68 -18.51 -10.54 -6.43
CA GLN A 68 -17.58 -9.85 -7.33
C GLN A 68 -16.18 -9.84 -6.76
N VAL A 69 -15.18 -9.63 -7.62
CA VAL A 69 -13.82 -9.28 -7.19
C VAL A 69 -13.74 -7.78 -7.02
N LEU A 70 -13.32 -7.31 -5.84
CA LEU A 70 -13.23 -5.88 -5.54
C LEU A 70 -11.78 -5.50 -5.25
N VAL A 71 -11.29 -4.52 -5.99
CA VAL A 71 -10.04 -3.81 -5.71
C VAL A 71 -10.36 -2.57 -4.89
N VAL A 72 -9.93 -2.53 -3.64
CA VAL A 72 -9.95 -1.31 -2.81
C VAL A 72 -8.60 -0.63 -2.94
N TYR A 73 -8.61 0.65 -3.35
CA TYR A 73 -7.43 1.43 -3.67
C TYR A 73 -7.39 2.72 -2.86
N TRP A 74 -6.48 2.83 -1.88
CA TRP A 74 -6.27 4.09 -1.15
C TRP A 74 -5.21 4.93 -1.85
N TRP A 75 -5.54 6.19 -2.09
CA TRP A 75 -4.73 7.11 -2.89
C TRP A 75 -4.87 8.56 -2.45
N ALA A 76 -4.07 9.44 -3.05
CA ALA A 76 -4.22 10.90 -2.95
C ALA A 76 -3.72 11.57 -4.23
N SER A 77 -4.29 12.73 -4.58
CA SER A 77 -3.91 13.51 -5.78
C SER A 77 -2.47 14.04 -5.71
N TRP A 78 -1.97 14.28 -4.53
CA TRP A 78 -0.62 14.79 -4.24
C TRP A 78 0.43 13.68 -4.10
N CYS A 79 0.06 12.42 -4.15
CA CYS A 79 0.97 11.28 -3.96
C CYS A 79 1.64 10.90 -5.30
N PRO A 80 2.98 11.03 -5.44
CA PRO A 80 3.66 10.77 -6.71
C PRO A 80 3.57 9.31 -7.15
N PHE A 81 3.68 8.35 -6.23
CA PHE A 81 3.52 6.93 -6.54
C PHE A 81 2.08 6.57 -6.92
N CYS A 82 1.09 7.26 -6.35
CA CYS A 82 -0.30 7.12 -6.78
C CYS A 82 -0.49 7.65 -8.21
N ALA A 83 0.19 8.75 -8.56
CA ALA A 83 0.14 9.30 -9.93
C ALA A 83 0.71 8.32 -10.98
N MET A 84 1.73 7.54 -10.61
CA MET A 84 2.31 6.50 -11.46
C MET A 84 1.39 5.28 -11.56
N GLN A 85 0.74 4.88 -10.47
CA GLN A 85 -0.08 3.67 -10.40
C GLN A 85 -1.50 3.85 -10.95
N SER A 86 -2.13 5.01 -10.74
CA SER A 86 -3.55 5.24 -11.09
C SER A 86 -3.91 5.01 -12.57
N PRO A 87 -3.05 5.30 -13.57
CA PRO A 87 -3.32 4.94 -14.97
C PRO A 87 -3.52 3.43 -15.16
N HIS A 88 -2.79 2.61 -14.42
CA HIS A 88 -2.88 1.14 -14.51
C HIS A 88 -4.12 0.61 -13.80
N ILE A 89 -4.54 1.23 -12.70
CA ILE A 89 -5.84 0.95 -12.05
C ILE A 89 -6.99 1.31 -13.01
N GLU A 90 -6.91 2.44 -13.72
CA GLU A 90 -7.90 2.81 -14.74
C GLU A 90 -7.94 1.80 -15.89
N LYS A 91 -6.78 1.36 -16.39
CA LYS A 91 -6.68 0.34 -17.43
C LYS A 91 -7.34 -0.96 -16.96
N LEU A 92 -6.97 -1.47 -15.78
CA LEU A 92 -7.56 -2.66 -15.19
C LEU A 92 -9.08 -2.54 -15.06
N TRP A 93 -9.58 -1.42 -14.53
CA TRP A 93 -11.00 -1.14 -14.41
C TRP A 93 -11.73 -1.22 -15.74
N ARG A 94 -11.24 -0.52 -16.77
CA ARG A 94 -11.86 -0.50 -18.09
C ARG A 94 -11.90 -1.88 -18.75
N MET A 95 -10.84 -2.65 -18.60
CA MET A 95 -10.72 -3.97 -19.21
C MET A 95 -11.59 -5.03 -18.52
N GLU A 96 -11.67 -4.99 -17.19
CA GLU A 96 -12.18 -6.12 -16.41
C GLU A 96 -13.56 -5.89 -15.77
N ARG A 97 -14.09 -4.66 -15.78
CA ARG A 97 -15.40 -4.36 -15.16
C ARG A 97 -16.55 -5.21 -15.72
N SER A 98 -16.55 -5.53 -17.02
CA SER A 98 -17.56 -6.39 -17.64
C SER A 98 -17.42 -7.86 -17.25
N ARG A 99 -16.27 -8.28 -16.70
CA ARG A 99 -15.99 -9.63 -16.23
C ARG A 99 -16.23 -9.79 -14.73
N GLY A 100 -16.71 -8.75 -14.05
CA GLY A 100 -17.05 -8.78 -12.63
C GLY A 100 -15.95 -8.27 -11.71
N LEU A 101 -15.03 -7.43 -12.22
CA LEU A 101 -14.12 -6.66 -11.38
C LEU A 101 -14.78 -5.36 -10.97
N GLN A 102 -14.77 -5.09 -9.67
CA GLN A 102 -15.14 -3.79 -9.09
C GLN A 102 -13.87 -3.06 -8.63
N VAL A 103 -13.90 -1.74 -8.70
CA VAL A 103 -12.91 -0.88 -8.07
C VAL A 103 -13.63 0.07 -7.12
N LEU A 104 -13.10 0.27 -5.93
CA LEU A 104 -13.48 1.33 -5.02
C LEU A 104 -12.22 2.06 -4.59
N ALA A 105 -11.99 3.24 -5.14
CA ALA A 105 -10.86 4.08 -4.79
C ALA A 105 -11.24 5.05 -3.67
N LEU A 106 -10.44 5.09 -2.61
CA LEU A 106 -10.67 5.93 -1.42
C LEU A 106 -9.59 6.99 -1.33
N SER A 107 -9.96 8.23 -1.59
CA SER A 107 -9.03 9.37 -1.50
C SER A 107 -8.84 9.83 -0.07
N ILE A 108 -7.60 10.14 0.29
CA ILE A 108 -7.24 10.83 1.55
C ILE A 108 -6.87 12.29 1.31
N ASP A 109 -7.28 12.88 0.20
CA ASP A 109 -7.14 14.32 -0.01
C ASP A 109 -7.87 15.11 1.09
N ARG A 110 -7.44 16.34 1.30
CA ARG A 110 -8.07 17.20 2.31
C ARG A 110 -9.48 17.63 1.92
N THR A 111 -9.75 17.71 0.61
CA THR A 111 -11.06 18.12 0.10
C THR A 111 -11.51 17.23 -1.05
N GLN A 112 -12.83 17.10 -1.19
CA GLN A 112 -13.43 16.37 -2.30
C GLN A 112 -13.12 17.00 -3.65
N GLU A 113 -13.05 18.34 -3.70
CA GLU A 113 -12.75 19.10 -4.92
C GLU A 113 -11.36 18.79 -5.47
N ALA A 114 -10.35 18.62 -4.59
CA ALA A 114 -8.99 18.24 -4.98
C ALA A 114 -8.98 16.86 -5.64
N ALA A 115 -9.59 15.87 -4.98
CA ALA A 115 -9.69 14.51 -5.51
C ALA A 115 -10.48 14.46 -6.83
N ALA A 116 -11.67 15.07 -6.86
CA ALA A 116 -12.53 15.10 -8.05
C ALA A 116 -11.89 15.87 -9.21
N GLY A 117 -11.22 16.99 -8.93
CA GLY A 117 -10.47 17.78 -9.92
C GLY A 117 -9.36 16.96 -10.57
N TYR A 118 -8.59 16.23 -9.75
CA TYR A 118 -7.53 15.35 -10.25
C TYR A 118 -8.08 14.22 -11.13
N MET A 119 -9.14 13.53 -10.69
CA MET A 119 -9.79 12.47 -11.47
C MET A 119 -10.23 12.99 -12.86
N ARG A 120 -10.91 14.16 -12.90
CA ARG A 120 -11.33 14.79 -14.17
C ARG A 120 -10.15 15.16 -15.05
N GLN A 121 -9.11 15.79 -14.49
CA GLN A 121 -7.91 16.18 -15.22
C GLN A 121 -7.21 14.98 -15.87
N LYS A 122 -7.19 13.83 -15.19
CA LYS A 122 -6.54 12.60 -15.66
C LYS A 122 -7.46 11.71 -16.50
N GLY A 123 -8.77 12.00 -16.55
CA GLY A 123 -9.74 11.18 -17.29
C GLY A 123 -9.99 9.82 -16.66
N TYR A 124 -9.82 9.70 -15.35
CA TYR A 124 -10.10 8.44 -14.64
C TYR A 124 -11.59 8.26 -14.42
N THR A 125 -12.05 7.00 -14.61
CA THR A 125 -13.48 6.63 -14.56
C THR A 125 -13.78 5.54 -13.53
N PHE A 126 -12.77 5.00 -12.86
CA PHE A 126 -13.01 4.06 -11.76
C PHE A 126 -13.77 4.75 -10.61
N PRO A 127 -14.70 4.02 -9.93
CA PRO A 127 -15.44 4.57 -8.79
C PRO A 127 -14.51 5.06 -7.69
N ALA A 128 -14.64 6.32 -7.31
CA ALA A 128 -13.82 6.93 -6.28
C ALA A 128 -14.65 7.79 -5.32
N GLY A 129 -14.34 7.71 -4.03
CA GLY A 129 -14.95 8.50 -2.97
C GLY A 129 -13.90 9.01 -1.99
N MET A 130 -14.33 9.81 -1.01
CA MET A 130 -13.46 10.23 0.08
C MET A 130 -13.39 9.17 1.18
N LEU A 131 -12.21 8.99 1.78
CA LEU A 131 -12.08 8.24 3.03
C LEU A 131 -12.59 9.11 4.20
N THR A 132 -13.90 9.16 4.36
CA THR A 132 -14.52 9.86 5.49
C THR A 132 -14.26 9.11 6.80
N PRO A 133 -14.40 9.77 7.99
CA PRO A 133 -14.29 9.08 9.27
C PRO A 133 -15.20 7.85 9.41
N ASP A 134 -16.41 7.90 8.84
CA ASP A 134 -17.35 6.76 8.91
C ASP A 134 -16.91 5.61 7.99
N VAL A 135 -16.44 5.90 6.80
CA VAL A 135 -15.84 4.89 5.90
C VAL A 135 -14.58 4.30 6.56
N ALA A 136 -13.74 5.12 7.18
CA ALA A 136 -12.50 4.68 7.82
C ALA A 136 -12.74 3.76 9.04
N LYS A 137 -13.89 3.83 9.71
CA LYS A 137 -14.25 2.89 10.78
C LYS A 137 -14.43 1.45 10.27
N VAL A 138 -14.84 1.29 9.01
CA VAL A 138 -15.13 0.00 8.37
C VAL A 138 -13.99 -0.43 7.47
N LEU A 139 -13.43 0.51 6.72
CA LEU A 139 -12.32 0.34 5.76
C LEU A 139 -11.15 1.25 6.16
N PRO A 140 -10.48 0.97 7.28
CA PRO A 140 -9.39 1.80 7.73
C PRO A 140 -8.20 1.70 6.76
N LYS A 141 -7.56 2.85 6.47
CA LYS A 141 -6.40 2.91 5.57
C LYS A 141 -5.17 2.28 6.24
N PRO A 142 -4.57 1.25 5.65
CA PRO A 142 -3.28 0.74 6.08
C PRO A 142 -2.17 1.79 5.92
N LYS A 143 -1.01 1.53 6.53
CA LYS A 143 0.16 2.42 6.44
C LYS A 143 0.62 2.58 4.98
N GLY A 144 1.06 3.80 4.63
CA GLY A 144 1.62 4.13 3.33
C GLY A 144 0.59 4.55 2.28
N LEU A 145 1.09 4.89 1.09
CA LEU A 145 0.34 5.15 -0.15
C LEU A 145 1.24 4.85 -1.36
N PRO A 146 0.68 4.37 -2.46
CA PRO A 146 -0.68 3.83 -2.60
C PRO A 146 -0.85 2.54 -1.78
N VAL A 147 -2.10 2.12 -1.54
CA VAL A 147 -2.41 0.81 -0.97
C VAL A 147 -3.47 0.14 -1.83
N VAL A 148 -3.27 -1.12 -2.14
CA VAL A 148 -4.21 -1.97 -2.86
C VAL A 148 -4.57 -3.18 -2.01
N VAL A 149 -5.86 -3.44 -1.86
CA VAL A 149 -6.38 -4.67 -1.24
C VAL A 149 -7.40 -5.27 -2.18
N VAL A 150 -7.24 -6.55 -2.52
CA VAL A 150 -8.20 -7.28 -3.35
C VAL A 150 -9.04 -8.20 -2.48
N ARG A 151 -10.36 -8.02 -2.56
CA ARG A 151 -11.36 -8.89 -1.95
C ARG A 151 -11.91 -9.81 -3.04
N GLY A 152 -11.72 -11.10 -2.87
CA GLY A 152 -12.24 -12.11 -3.77
C GLY A 152 -13.77 -12.32 -3.60
N ARG A 153 -14.35 -13.14 -4.48
CA ARG A 153 -15.78 -13.47 -4.54
C ARG A 153 -16.34 -14.02 -3.22
N ALA A 154 -15.50 -14.71 -2.43
CA ALA A 154 -15.86 -15.25 -1.11
C ALA A 154 -15.80 -14.20 0.02
N ALA A 155 -15.75 -12.90 -0.29
CA ALA A 155 -15.70 -11.80 0.66
C ALA A 155 -14.43 -11.77 1.54
N LYS A 156 -13.38 -12.46 1.15
CA LYS A 156 -12.10 -12.51 1.85
C LYS A 156 -11.02 -11.80 1.06
N VAL A 157 -10.04 -11.25 1.75
CA VAL A 157 -8.83 -10.71 1.15
C VAL A 157 -8.09 -11.84 0.42
N VAL A 158 -7.73 -11.63 -0.84
CA VAL A 158 -6.92 -12.54 -1.65
C VAL A 158 -5.55 -11.96 -1.99
N PHE A 159 -5.42 -10.63 -1.90
CA PHE A 159 -4.18 -9.91 -2.13
C PHE A 159 -4.18 -8.59 -1.37
N ALA A 160 -3.02 -8.15 -0.89
CA ALA A 160 -2.85 -6.83 -0.29
C ALA A 160 -1.41 -6.36 -0.45
N GLN A 161 -1.22 -5.11 -0.86
CA GLN A 161 0.09 -4.48 -1.02
C GLN A 161 0.03 -3.00 -0.64
N ALA A 162 1.04 -2.55 0.08
CA ALA A 162 1.31 -1.13 0.34
C ALA A 162 2.55 -0.71 -0.43
N GLY A 163 2.52 0.52 -0.96
CA GLY A 163 3.52 1.03 -1.88
C GLY A 163 3.13 0.82 -3.34
N GLU A 164 3.96 1.35 -4.22
CA GLU A 164 3.77 1.24 -5.66
C GLU A 164 3.83 -0.22 -6.13
N MET A 165 2.97 -0.53 -7.07
CA MET A 165 2.96 -1.78 -7.82
C MET A 165 3.41 -1.52 -9.26
N LEU A 166 4.13 -2.47 -9.83
CA LEU A 166 4.48 -2.42 -11.25
C LEU A 166 3.24 -2.61 -12.13
N PRO A 167 3.26 -2.12 -13.39
CA PRO A 167 2.13 -2.26 -14.31
C PRO A 167 1.62 -3.70 -14.45
N ASP A 168 2.54 -4.65 -14.63
CA ASP A 168 2.22 -6.07 -14.80
C ASP A 168 1.61 -6.68 -13.53
N GLU A 169 2.01 -6.22 -12.34
CA GLU A 169 1.44 -6.66 -11.07
C GLU A 169 -0.02 -6.20 -10.93
N ILE A 170 -0.33 -4.96 -11.38
CA ILE A 170 -1.70 -4.44 -11.36
C ILE A 170 -2.57 -5.18 -12.38
N GLU A 171 -2.09 -5.38 -13.60
CA GLU A 171 -2.80 -6.17 -14.63
C GLU A 171 -3.00 -7.63 -14.17
N GLY A 172 -2.02 -8.19 -13.47
CA GLY A 172 -2.08 -9.53 -12.86
C GLY A 172 -3.19 -9.69 -11.82
N LEU A 173 -3.77 -8.61 -11.28
CA LEU A 173 -4.91 -8.70 -10.36
C LEU A 173 -6.16 -9.32 -11.04
N ALA A 174 -6.23 -9.33 -12.37
CA ALA A 174 -7.28 -10.01 -13.13
C ALA A 174 -7.30 -11.53 -12.91
N GLN A 175 -6.23 -12.13 -12.39
CA GLN A 175 -6.17 -13.56 -12.04
C GLN A 175 -7.18 -13.98 -10.96
N PHE A 176 -7.70 -13.02 -10.17
CA PHE A 176 -8.67 -13.28 -9.11
C PHE A 176 -10.14 -13.30 -9.61
N LEU A 177 -10.39 -13.04 -10.90
CA LEU A 177 -11.72 -13.03 -11.54
C LEU A 177 -12.34 -14.47 -11.75
#